data_0b4ac79bdea9f7c0abab1456d8c3f540
#
_entry.id   0b4ac79bdea9f7c0abab1456d8c3f540
#
_cell.length_a   1.000
_cell.length_b   1.000
_cell.length_c   1.000
_cell.angle_alpha   90.00
_cell.angle_beta   90.00
_cell.angle_gamma   90.00
#
_symmetry.space_group_name_H-M   'P 1'
#
loop_
_entity.id
_entity.type
_entity.pdbx_description
1 polymer ?
#
loop_
_entity_poly.entity_id
_entity_poly.type
_entity_poly.pdbx_seq_one_letter_code
_entity_poly.pdbx_strand_id
1 'polypeptide(L)'
;MRIINKLLLVLFIAITSSEVLFANYAFYRQVTSTCKSYHVEVSSGEMSLSADNKNFAINLTSRRNNFELIMLVGFAAAGKAIIHQKHLKGTISNYNPVIPGQVNVIVTVPMGRDNTIFSAEANALLVQELADGSLDSSAFMRKIKDSIQTL
;
A
#
# COMPACT_ATOMS: atom_id res chain seq x y z
N MET A 1 -22.16 -12.22 38.42
CA MET A 1 -22.41 -11.07 37.53
C MET A 1 -21.15 -10.30 37.10
N ARG A 2 -20.24 -9.90 37.99
CA ARG A 2 -19.01 -9.17 37.59
C ARG A 2 -18.03 -9.94 36.69
N ILE A 3 -17.93 -11.23 36.81
CA ILE A 3 -17.00 -12.07 36.02
C ILE A 3 -17.55 -12.27 34.59
N ILE A 4 -18.85 -12.47 34.44
CA ILE A 4 -19.51 -12.64 33.13
C ILE A 4 -19.40 -11.38 32.30
N ASN A 5 -19.55 -10.18 32.91
CA ASN A 5 -19.38 -8.91 32.20
C ASN A 5 -17.93 -8.68 31.73
N LYS A 6 -16.93 -9.12 32.52
CA LYS A 6 -15.52 -9.03 32.10
C LYS A 6 -15.20 -10.01 30.96
N LEU A 7 -15.77 -11.22 31.00
CA LEU A 7 -15.59 -12.21 29.94
C LEU A 7 -16.23 -11.75 28.63
N LEU A 8 -17.42 -11.15 28.70
CA LEU A 8 -18.14 -10.59 27.56
C LEU A 8 -17.37 -9.39 26.94
N LEU A 9 -16.78 -8.54 27.78
CA LEU A 9 -15.97 -7.41 27.32
C LEU A 9 -14.69 -7.89 26.59
N VAL A 10 -14.00 -8.89 27.13
CA VAL A 10 -12.80 -9.47 26.50
C VAL A 10 -13.16 -10.14 25.18
N LEU A 11 -14.28 -10.84 25.10
CA LEU A 11 -14.75 -11.47 23.86
C LEU A 11 -15.11 -10.42 22.80
N PHE A 12 -15.73 -9.31 23.20
CA PHE A 12 -16.09 -8.22 22.28
C PHE A 12 -14.85 -7.52 21.70
N ILE A 13 -13.81 -7.28 22.52
CA ILE A 13 -12.53 -6.70 22.08
C ILE A 13 -11.80 -7.64 21.10
N ALA A 14 -11.84 -8.96 21.34
CA ALA A 14 -11.22 -9.94 20.46
C ALA A 14 -11.88 -10.01 19.06
N ILE A 15 -13.19 -9.81 18.97
CA ILE A 15 -13.93 -9.84 17.70
C ILE A 15 -13.62 -8.58 16.86
N THR A 16 -13.53 -7.40 17.48
CA THR A 16 -13.24 -6.15 16.75
C THR A 16 -11.80 -6.07 16.21
N SER A 17 -10.84 -6.70 16.90
CA SER A 17 -9.45 -6.74 16.45
C SER A 17 -9.22 -7.67 15.25
N SER A 18 -10.05 -8.69 15.05
CA SER A 18 -9.91 -9.64 13.94
C SER A 18 -10.26 -9.04 12.57
N GLU A 19 -11.22 -8.12 12.51
CA GLU A 19 -11.66 -7.48 11.25
C GLU A 19 -10.58 -6.54 10.68
N VAL A 20 -9.91 -5.79 11.52
CA VAL A 20 -8.82 -4.89 11.12
C VAL A 20 -7.61 -5.68 10.59
N LEU A 21 -7.26 -6.77 11.24
CA LEU A 21 -6.17 -7.66 10.79
C LEU A 21 -6.47 -8.28 9.43
N PHE A 22 -7.73 -8.68 9.18
CA PHE A 22 -8.14 -9.25 7.90
C PHE A 22 -8.07 -8.21 6.77
N ALA A 23 -8.52 -6.98 7.00
CA ALA A 23 -8.48 -5.91 6.01
C ALA A 23 -7.05 -5.52 5.65
N ASN A 24 -6.16 -5.41 6.63
CA ASN A 24 -4.73 -5.15 6.40
C ASN A 24 -4.07 -6.29 5.62
N TYR A 25 -4.35 -7.54 5.98
CA TYR A 25 -3.84 -8.70 5.26
C TYR A 25 -4.30 -8.72 3.80
N ALA A 26 -5.59 -8.47 3.53
CA ALA A 26 -6.13 -8.41 2.17
C ALA A 26 -5.49 -7.28 1.36
N PHE A 27 -5.21 -6.14 1.98
CA PHE A 27 -4.51 -5.02 1.37
C PHE A 27 -3.07 -5.42 0.95
N TYR A 28 -2.26 -5.92 1.89
CA TYR A 28 -0.88 -6.35 1.62
C TYR A 28 -0.81 -7.46 0.57
N ARG A 29 -1.70 -8.43 0.65
CA ARG A 29 -1.77 -9.52 -0.33
C ARG A 29 -2.04 -9.00 -1.74
N GLN A 30 -2.93 -8.01 -1.88
CA GLN A 30 -3.21 -7.41 -3.19
C GLN A 30 -2.00 -6.64 -3.73
N VAL A 31 -1.31 -5.87 -2.87
CA VAL A 31 -0.07 -5.18 -3.24
C VAL A 31 0.98 -6.19 -3.73
N THR A 32 1.26 -7.23 -2.93
CA THR A 32 2.24 -8.28 -3.27
C THR A 32 1.88 -8.98 -4.58
N SER A 33 0.60 -9.34 -4.79
CA SER A 33 0.13 -9.99 -6.00
C SER A 33 0.33 -9.10 -7.22
N THR A 34 0.06 -7.80 -7.10
CA THR A 34 0.27 -6.85 -8.20
C THR A 34 1.74 -6.66 -8.51
N CYS A 35 2.60 -6.46 -7.50
CA CYS A 35 4.06 -6.37 -7.69
C CYS A 35 4.61 -7.62 -8.39
N LYS A 36 4.18 -8.81 -7.96
CA LYS A 36 4.60 -10.08 -8.56
C LYS A 36 4.20 -10.20 -10.04
N SER A 37 3.03 -9.67 -10.44
CA SER A 37 2.61 -9.68 -11.85
C SER A 37 3.52 -8.83 -12.76
N TYR A 38 4.25 -7.88 -12.18
CA TYR A 38 5.28 -7.08 -12.85
C TYR A 38 6.71 -7.57 -12.57
N HIS A 39 6.87 -8.79 -12.03
CA HIS A 39 8.16 -9.37 -11.65
C HIS A 39 8.95 -8.55 -10.61
N VAL A 40 8.23 -7.83 -9.76
CA VAL A 40 8.79 -7.11 -8.61
C VAL A 40 8.47 -7.90 -7.35
N GLU A 41 9.52 -8.33 -6.66
CA GLU A 41 9.39 -9.03 -5.38
C GLU A 41 9.25 -8.02 -4.25
N VAL A 42 8.31 -8.27 -3.35
CA VAL A 42 8.10 -7.50 -2.12
C VAL A 42 7.58 -8.42 -1.02
N SER A 43 8.14 -8.29 0.16
CA SER A 43 7.72 -9.01 1.35
C SER A 43 6.83 -8.13 2.25
N SER A 44 6.12 -8.75 3.18
CA SER A 44 5.30 -8.00 4.14
C SER A 44 6.10 -7.06 5.04
N GLY A 45 7.38 -7.37 5.30
CA GLY A 45 8.28 -6.52 6.07
C GLY A 45 8.73 -5.24 5.34
N GLU A 46 8.55 -5.19 4.02
CA GLU A 46 8.87 -4.02 3.17
C GLU A 46 7.66 -3.10 2.96
N MET A 47 6.54 -3.43 3.58
CA MET A 47 5.30 -2.65 3.52
C MET A 47 4.88 -2.23 4.93
N SER A 48 4.33 -1.04 5.07
CA SER A 48 3.79 -0.56 6.33
C SER A 48 2.56 0.31 6.13
N LEU A 49 1.57 0.13 7.00
CA LEU A 49 0.44 1.02 7.18
C LEU A 49 0.63 1.77 8.50
N SER A 50 0.34 3.07 8.51
CA SER A 50 0.30 3.83 9.77
C SER A 50 -0.79 3.28 10.70
N ALA A 51 -0.66 3.54 12.01
CA ALA A 51 -1.61 3.05 13.02
C ALA A 51 -3.07 3.47 12.75
N ASP A 52 -3.27 4.61 12.11
CA ASP A 52 -4.56 5.15 11.71
C ASP A 52 -4.98 4.74 10.28
N ASN A 53 -4.18 3.89 9.60
CA ASN A 53 -4.35 3.45 8.22
C ASN A 53 -4.44 4.59 7.17
N LYS A 54 -3.98 5.80 7.50
CA LYS A 54 -4.01 6.94 6.58
C LYS A 54 -2.83 7.01 5.62
N ASN A 55 -1.71 6.40 5.99
CA ASN A 55 -0.50 6.38 5.19
C ASN A 55 -0.05 4.95 4.93
N PHE A 56 0.30 4.67 3.69
CA PHE A 56 0.91 3.43 3.27
C PHE A 56 2.30 3.70 2.72
N ALA A 57 3.29 2.93 3.13
CA ALA A 57 4.64 2.98 2.60
C ALA A 57 5.08 1.61 2.09
N ILE A 58 5.83 1.60 0.99
CA ILE A 58 6.41 0.39 0.40
C ILE A 58 7.86 0.66 0.02
N ASN A 59 8.76 -0.27 0.41
CA ASN A 59 10.16 -0.26 0.05
C ASN A 59 10.41 -1.28 -1.06
N LEU A 60 10.96 -0.83 -2.17
CA LEU A 60 11.26 -1.67 -3.33
C LEU A 60 12.74 -1.56 -3.67
N THR A 61 13.28 -2.58 -4.33
CA THR A 61 14.65 -2.56 -4.84
C THR A 61 14.62 -2.58 -6.36
N SER A 62 15.30 -1.63 -6.97
CA SER A 62 15.49 -1.56 -8.42
C SER A 62 16.81 -2.23 -8.80
N ARG A 63 16.82 -2.83 -10.00
CA ARG A 63 18.05 -3.25 -10.65
C ARG A 63 18.49 -2.16 -11.64
N ARG A 64 19.59 -1.44 -11.35
CA ARG A 64 20.15 -0.37 -12.20
C ARG A 64 19.21 0.84 -12.36
N ASN A 65 19.13 1.40 -13.58
CA ASN A 65 18.47 2.68 -13.88
C ASN A 65 16.94 2.54 -14.12
N ASN A 66 16.28 1.55 -13.55
CA ASN A 66 14.84 1.31 -13.72
C ASN A 66 14.00 1.80 -12.54
N PHE A 67 14.53 2.71 -11.72
CA PHE A 67 13.83 3.13 -10.50
C PHE A 67 12.46 3.76 -10.77
N GLU A 68 12.31 4.51 -11.85
CA GLU A 68 11.02 5.11 -12.22
C GLU A 68 9.94 4.05 -12.53
N LEU A 69 10.32 3.00 -13.26
CA LEU A 69 9.42 1.90 -13.54
C LEU A 69 9.03 1.14 -12.27
N ILE A 70 10.00 0.87 -11.39
CA ILE A 70 9.75 0.19 -10.11
C ILE A 70 8.88 1.05 -9.20
N MET A 71 9.12 2.37 -9.19
CA MET A 71 8.28 3.33 -8.46
C MET A 71 6.84 3.33 -8.98
N LEU A 72 6.63 3.35 -10.29
CA LEU A 72 5.30 3.24 -10.91
C LEU A 72 4.59 1.93 -10.52
N VAL A 73 5.31 0.81 -10.50
CA VAL A 73 4.75 -0.48 -10.05
C VAL A 73 4.28 -0.39 -8.59
N GLY A 74 5.06 0.23 -7.71
CA GLY A 74 4.68 0.44 -6.31
C GLY A 74 3.39 1.25 -6.16
N PHE A 75 3.28 2.36 -6.88
CA PHE A 75 2.06 3.17 -6.88
C PHE A 75 0.85 2.45 -7.49
N ALA A 76 1.03 1.77 -8.61
CA ALA A 76 -0.05 1.00 -9.25
C ALA A 76 -0.52 -0.15 -8.34
N ALA A 77 0.40 -0.81 -7.63
CA ALA A 77 0.07 -1.87 -6.69
C ALA A 77 -0.76 -1.35 -5.51
N ALA A 78 -0.38 -0.21 -4.94
CA ALA A 78 -1.17 0.45 -3.90
C ALA A 78 -2.55 0.88 -4.41
N GLY A 79 -2.63 1.46 -5.61
CA GLY A 79 -3.89 1.85 -6.24
C GLY A 79 -4.83 0.67 -6.46
N LYS A 80 -4.32 -0.46 -6.97
CA LYS A 80 -5.09 -1.70 -7.13
C LYS A 80 -5.56 -2.26 -5.80
N ALA A 81 -4.76 -2.17 -4.74
CA ALA A 81 -5.16 -2.60 -3.41
C ALA A 81 -6.29 -1.73 -2.85
N ILE A 82 -6.25 -0.41 -3.04
CA ILE A 82 -7.32 0.51 -2.64
C ILE A 82 -8.63 0.18 -3.39
N ILE A 83 -8.55 -0.03 -4.70
CA ILE A 83 -9.72 -0.41 -5.54
C ILE A 83 -10.31 -1.75 -5.05
N HIS A 84 -9.46 -2.73 -4.76
CA HIS A 84 -9.89 -4.02 -4.23
C HIS A 84 -10.58 -3.89 -2.87
N GLN A 85 -10.06 -3.07 -1.96
CA GLN A 85 -10.68 -2.78 -0.66
C GLN A 85 -12.08 -2.16 -0.81
N LYS A 86 -12.25 -1.23 -1.75
CA LYS A 86 -13.56 -0.63 -2.07
C LYS A 86 -14.54 -1.67 -2.61
N HIS A 87 -14.06 -2.60 -3.45
CA HIS A 87 -14.88 -3.69 -3.96
C HIS A 87 -15.33 -4.63 -2.83
N LEU A 88 -14.43 -5.02 -1.93
CA LEU A 88 -14.78 -5.86 -0.77
C LEU A 88 -15.82 -5.18 0.13
N LYS A 89 -15.73 -3.88 0.34
CA LYS A 89 -16.74 -3.11 1.07
C LYS A 89 -18.13 -3.19 0.43
N GLY A 90 -18.18 -3.22 -0.90
CA GLY A 90 -19.43 -3.34 -1.64
C GLY A 90 -20.05 -4.74 -1.64
N THR A 91 -19.25 -5.79 -1.37
CA THR A 91 -19.66 -7.19 -1.46
C THR A 91 -19.82 -7.87 -0.11
N ILE A 92 -19.09 -7.43 0.90
CA ILE A 92 -19.10 -8.05 2.25
C ILE A 92 -19.75 -7.08 3.23
N SER A 93 -20.84 -7.52 3.85
CA SER A 93 -21.53 -6.76 4.91
C SER A 93 -20.57 -6.52 6.08
N ASN A 94 -20.56 -5.29 6.62
CA ASN A 94 -19.73 -4.88 7.76
C ASN A 94 -18.21 -4.91 7.50
N TYR A 95 -17.76 -5.01 6.24
CA TYR A 95 -16.34 -4.92 5.92
C TYR A 95 -15.83 -3.49 6.15
N ASN A 96 -14.76 -3.36 6.93
CA ASN A 96 -14.08 -2.08 7.17
C ASN A 96 -12.82 -1.98 6.28
N PRO A 97 -12.87 -1.26 5.15
CA PRO A 97 -11.78 -1.22 4.19
C PRO A 97 -10.60 -0.40 4.68
N VAL A 98 -9.39 -0.82 4.31
CA VAL A 98 -8.16 -0.02 4.46
C VAL A 98 -7.99 0.84 3.22
N ILE A 99 -8.13 2.15 3.37
CA ILE A 99 -8.00 3.12 2.28
C ILE A 99 -7.05 4.22 2.74
N PRO A 100 -5.73 4.05 2.56
CA PRO A 100 -4.77 5.09 2.89
C PRO A 100 -4.99 6.34 2.03
N GLY A 101 -4.92 7.51 2.63
CA GLY A 101 -5.02 8.80 1.94
C GLY A 101 -3.76 9.17 1.19
N GLN A 102 -2.60 8.71 1.69
CA GLN A 102 -1.28 8.93 1.09
C GLN A 102 -0.54 7.62 0.90
N VAL A 103 0.19 7.54 -0.20
CA VAL A 103 1.05 6.42 -0.57
C VAL A 103 2.47 6.95 -0.77
N ASN A 104 3.44 6.36 -0.07
CA ASN A 104 4.86 6.63 -0.20
C ASN A 104 5.56 5.41 -0.81
N VAL A 105 6.24 5.59 -1.92
CA VAL A 105 7.05 4.54 -2.56
C VAL A 105 8.52 4.91 -2.42
N ILE A 106 9.30 4.01 -1.84
CA ILE A 106 10.74 4.14 -1.63
C ILE A 106 11.42 3.10 -2.50
N VAL A 107 12.38 3.54 -3.33
CA VAL A 107 13.11 2.65 -4.23
C VAL A 107 14.61 2.74 -3.94
N THR A 108 15.20 1.63 -3.53
CA THR A 108 16.64 1.49 -3.36
C THR A 108 17.28 1.05 -4.67
N VAL A 109 18.26 1.80 -5.15
CA VAL A 109 19.03 1.53 -6.37
C VAL A 109 20.48 1.23 -5.98
N PRO A 110 20.96 -0.01 -6.14
CA PRO A 110 22.36 -0.34 -5.92
C PRO A 110 23.27 0.35 -6.95
N MET A 111 24.20 1.19 -6.47
CA MET A 111 25.18 1.94 -7.28
C MET A 111 26.60 1.56 -6.87
N GLY A 112 27.10 0.43 -7.33
CA GLY A 112 28.43 -0.07 -6.99
C GLY A 112 28.53 -0.50 -5.51
N ARG A 113 29.29 0.25 -4.69
CA ARG A 113 29.44 -0.02 -3.25
C ARG A 113 28.37 0.67 -2.39
N ASP A 114 27.72 1.69 -2.94
CA ASP A 114 26.72 2.49 -2.25
C ASP A 114 25.34 2.25 -2.83
N ASN A 115 24.31 2.64 -2.09
CA ASN A 115 22.93 2.63 -2.54
C ASN A 115 22.43 4.07 -2.66
N THR A 116 21.71 4.35 -3.73
CA THR A 116 20.92 5.58 -3.84
C THR A 116 19.46 5.23 -3.55
N ILE A 117 18.82 6.02 -2.70
CA ILE A 117 17.42 5.81 -2.30
C ILE A 117 16.59 6.95 -2.88
N PHE A 118 15.56 6.61 -3.62
CA PHE A 118 14.56 7.56 -4.11
C PHE A 118 13.25 7.34 -3.38
N SER A 119 12.57 8.41 -3.02
CA SER A 119 11.21 8.35 -2.48
C SER A 119 10.29 9.28 -3.24
N ALA A 120 9.02 8.93 -3.34
CA ALA A 120 7.99 9.78 -3.88
C ALA A 120 6.64 9.51 -3.20
N GLU A 121 5.80 10.53 -3.17
CA GLU A 121 4.48 10.47 -2.54
C GLU A 121 3.38 10.79 -3.54
N ALA A 122 2.25 10.12 -3.39
CA ALA A 122 1.04 10.39 -4.14
C ALA A 122 -0.20 10.16 -3.27
N ASN A 123 -1.26 10.95 -3.50
CA ASN A 123 -2.52 10.74 -2.82
C ASN A 123 -3.30 9.54 -3.38
N ALA A 124 -4.27 9.06 -2.60
CA ALA A 124 -5.07 7.88 -2.93
C ALA A 124 -5.81 7.99 -4.27
N LEU A 125 -6.30 9.16 -4.63
CA LEU A 125 -7.02 9.35 -5.89
C LEU A 125 -6.08 9.15 -7.08
N LEU A 126 -4.91 9.78 -7.02
CA LEU A 126 -3.93 9.74 -8.10
C LEU A 126 -3.41 8.30 -8.36
N VAL A 127 -3.15 7.53 -7.30
CA VAL A 127 -2.71 6.13 -7.46
C VAL A 127 -3.83 5.22 -7.97
N GLN A 128 -5.09 5.52 -7.68
CA GLN A 128 -6.23 4.79 -8.24
C GLN A 128 -6.40 5.09 -9.73
N GLU A 129 -6.27 6.36 -10.14
CA GLU A 129 -6.31 6.77 -11.56
C GLU A 129 -5.19 6.10 -12.37
N LEU A 130 -3.99 5.93 -11.80
CA LEU A 130 -2.91 5.16 -12.42
C LEU A 130 -3.29 3.67 -12.52
N ALA A 131 -3.85 3.10 -11.45
CA ALA A 131 -4.13 1.67 -11.37
C ALA A 131 -5.29 1.23 -12.27
N ASP A 132 -6.30 2.06 -12.48
CA ASP A 132 -7.45 1.77 -13.35
C ASP A 132 -7.22 2.18 -14.81
N GLY A 133 -6.10 2.89 -15.09
CA GLY A 133 -5.70 3.31 -16.43
C GLY A 133 -6.37 4.62 -16.92
N SER A 134 -7.10 5.33 -16.06
CA SER A 134 -7.65 6.65 -16.40
C SER A 134 -6.57 7.73 -16.46
N LEU A 135 -5.42 7.49 -15.85
CA LEU A 135 -4.23 8.31 -15.95
C LEU A 135 -3.06 7.48 -16.48
N ASP A 136 -2.45 7.88 -17.58
CA ASP A 136 -1.26 7.22 -18.10
C ASP A 136 -0.01 7.45 -17.22
N SER A 137 0.97 6.55 -17.34
CA SER A 137 2.19 6.56 -16.53
C SER A 137 2.99 7.86 -16.68
N SER A 138 3.05 8.44 -17.87
CA SER A 138 3.80 9.68 -18.09
C SER A 138 3.11 10.87 -17.44
N ALA A 139 1.80 10.95 -17.52
CA ALA A 139 1.00 11.98 -16.84
C ALA A 139 1.08 11.83 -15.33
N PHE A 140 1.05 10.59 -14.82
CA PHE A 140 1.23 10.31 -13.39
C PHE A 140 2.61 10.81 -12.91
N MET A 141 3.70 10.42 -13.60
CA MET A 141 5.07 10.85 -13.23
C MET A 141 5.22 12.36 -13.24
N ARG A 142 4.61 13.08 -14.19
CA ARG A 142 4.61 14.55 -14.18
C ARG A 142 3.93 15.13 -12.94
N LYS A 143 2.84 14.52 -12.48
CA LYS A 143 2.08 14.98 -11.30
C LYS A 143 2.84 14.77 -9.99
N ILE A 144 3.62 13.71 -9.87
CA ILE A 144 4.39 13.41 -8.65
C ILE A 144 5.82 13.96 -8.69
N LYS A 145 6.26 14.56 -9.79
CA LYS A 145 7.65 15.00 -10.01
C LYS A 145 8.24 15.77 -8.83
N ASP A 146 7.47 16.71 -8.28
CA ASP A 146 7.93 17.58 -7.19
C ASP A 146 8.01 16.85 -5.83
N SER A 147 7.41 15.66 -5.71
CA SER A 147 7.50 14.80 -4.53
C SER A 147 8.70 13.85 -4.58
N ILE A 148 9.37 13.70 -5.72
CA ILE A 148 10.51 12.80 -5.87
C ILE A 148 11.72 13.39 -5.15
N GLN A 149 12.26 12.66 -4.19
CA GLN A 149 13.41 13.04 -3.38
C GLN A 149 14.48 11.95 -3.44
N THR A 150 15.74 12.35 -3.34
CA THR A 150 16.87 11.45 -3.10
C THR A 150 17.23 11.54 -1.61
N LEU A 151 17.31 10.40 -0.94
CA LEU A 151 17.58 10.28 0.49
C LEU A 151 19.04 9.89 0.74
#